data_bc0bb3ac8e9e85585822d1ef5c0b8c73
#
_entry.id   bc0bb3ac8e9e85585822d1ef5c0b8c73
#
_cell.length_a   1.000
_cell.length_b   1.000
_cell.length_c   1.000
_cell.angle_alpha   90.00
_cell.angle_beta   90.00
_cell.angle_gamma   90.00
#
_symmetry.space_group_name_H-M   'P 1'
#
loop_
_entity.id
_entity.type
_entity.pdbx_description
1 polymer ?
#
loop_
_entity_poly.entity_id
_entity_poly.type
_entity_poly.pdbx_seq_one_letter_code
_entity_poly.pdbx_strand_id
1 'polypeptide(L)'
;MRVTNNIMTNSIVRYLSTQNEALFKRQTIIASQKRLNKPSDDPLGMGNVLDYRQTLASIDQYQKNIETGKTRLEVTEITLDLADELITLVRGIAQVESDGTTESRLKTADSMKSLFDQVMNVANTKFNNNYMFSGNQIKTTPFSRDDALATTFDKYTVTYNGDDGDVQIIVAENTVVRIDADGQPIFHDAASGGINIFDVMRDLIVGLENDDTAAISSQVDLLDQAGIQLDEIRSTSVPIINQLQTTEKYWLNYKPKMEQLLSKAEAADITEAVIELQAIELAYQATIATAASIMQPGLMQFLK
;
A
#
# COMPACT_ATOMS: atom_id res chain seq x y z
N MET A 1 57.75 -47.69 13.28
CA MET A 1 57.77 -46.67 12.19
C MET A 1 56.51 -46.57 11.37
N ARG A 2 55.77 -47.67 11.06
CA ARG A 2 54.52 -47.59 10.27
C ARG A 2 53.36 -46.83 10.98
N VAL A 3 53.23 -46.96 12.30
CA VAL A 3 52.17 -46.28 13.09
C VAL A 3 52.42 -44.76 13.15
N THR A 4 53.69 -44.33 13.21
CA THR A 4 54.08 -42.94 13.26
C THR A 4 53.80 -42.19 11.93
N ASN A 5 54.05 -42.87 10.78
CA ASN A 5 53.75 -42.30 9.46
C ASN A 5 52.25 -42.13 9.23
N ASN A 6 51.40 -43.11 9.63
CA ASN A 6 49.97 -43.00 9.52
C ASN A 6 49.37 -41.90 10.41
N ILE A 7 49.89 -41.72 11.61
CA ILE A 7 49.50 -40.63 12.52
C ILE A 7 49.84 -39.26 11.90
N MET A 8 51.06 -39.18 11.32
CA MET A 8 51.55 -37.94 10.69
C MET A 8 50.74 -37.57 9.43
N THR A 9 50.48 -38.54 8.55
CA THR A 9 49.63 -38.36 7.38
C THR A 9 48.21 -37.95 7.75
N ASN A 10 47.58 -38.61 8.73
CA ASN A 10 46.25 -38.26 9.21
C ASN A 10 46.19 -36.85 9.85
N SER A 11 47.29 -36.43 10.48
CA SER A 11 47.37 -35.05 11.03
C SER A 11 47.47 -34.01 9.90
N ILE A 12 48.28 -34.27 8.87
CA ILE A 12 48.39 -33.38 7.70
C ILE A 12 47.05 -33.28 6.99
N VAL A 13 46.36 -34.39 6.75
CA VAL A 13 45.01 -34.36 6.11
C VAL A 13 44.03 -33.55 6.93
N ARG A 14 44.03 -33.68 8.26
CA ARG A 14 43.17 -32.82 9.12
C ARG A 14 43.52 -31.36 9.03
N TYR A 15 44.79 -30.99 9.06
CA TYR A 15 45.24 -29.62 8.90
C TYR A 15 44.80 -29.04 7.54
N LEU A 16 45.00 -29.77 6.44
CA LEU A 16 44.56 -29.36 5.11
C LEU A 16 43.04 -29.19 5.03
N SER A 17 42.26 -30.07 5.65
CA SER A 17 40.81 -29.96 5.70
C SER A 17 40.39 -28.70 6.45
N THR A 18 40.96 -28.44 7.63
CA THR A 18 40.67 -27.24 8.43
C THR A 18 41.04 -25.95 7.71
N GLN A 19 42.22 -25.94 7.03
CA GLN A 19 42.64 -24.76 6.23
C GLN A 19 41.71 -24.53 5.02
N ASN A 20 41.26 -25.60 4.36
CA ASN A 20 40.34 -25.50 3.23
C ASN A 20 38.98 -24.98 3.66
N GLU A 21 38.46 -25.42 4.83
CA GLU A 21 37.26 -24.86 5.43
C GLU A 21 37.42 -23.36 5.75
N ALA A 22 38.58 -22.97 6.31
CA ALA A 22 38.87 -21.57 6.61
C ALA A 22 38.96 -20.71 5.32
N LEU A 23 39.62 -21.23 4.27
CA LEU A 23 39.66 -20.57 2.97
C LEU A 23 38.25 -20.34 2.40
N PHE A 24 37.42 -21.40 2.38
CA PHE A 24 36.06 -21.31 1.89
C PHE A 24 35.21 -20.32 2.69
N LYS A 25 35.39 -20.29 4.02
CA LYS A 25 34.71 -19.33 4.88
C LYS A 25 35.10 -17.89 4.53
N ARG A 26 36.42 -17.59 4.36
CA ARG A 26 36.89 -16.24 4.01
C ARG A 26 36.48 -15.83 2.59
N GLN A 27 36.50 -16.73 1.64
CA GLN A 27 35.98 -16.47 0.29
C GLN A 27 34.47 -16.15 0.34
N THR A 28 33.69 -16.87 1.17
CA THR A 28 32.26 -16.58 1.35
C THR A 28 32.05 -15.20 1.94
N ILE A 29 32.83 -14.81 2.95
CA ILE A 29 32.75 -13.47 3.56
C ILE A 29 33.07 -12.37 2.54
N ILE A 30 34.13 -12.55 1.75
CA ILE A 30 34.51 -11.58 0.71
C ILE A 30 33.44 -11.49 -0.38
N ALA A 31 32.91 -12.63 -0.84
CA ALA A 31 31.91 -12.67 -1.89
C ALA A 31 30.55 -12.07 -1.45
N SER A 32 30.14 -12.32 -0.20
CA SER A 32 28.89 -11.80 0.35
C SER A 32 29.00 -10.40 0.95
N GLN A 33 30.23 -9.95 1.24
CA GLN A 33 30.55 -8.74 2.01
C GLN A 33 29.96 -8.75 3.43
N LYS A 34 29.56 -9.93 3.94
CA LYS A 34 28.89 -10.14 5.22
C LYS A 34 29.76 -10.99 6.14
N ARG A 35 29.94 -10.54 7.39
CA ARG A 35 30.60 -11.28 8.45
C ARG A 35 29.76 -12.48 8.90
N LEU A 36 28.42 -12.30 8.94
CA LEU A 36 27.45 -13.30 9.35
C LEU A 36 26.72 -13.86 8.12
N ASN A 37 27.10 -15.07 7.72
CA ASN A 37 26.47 -15.76 6.59
C ASN A 37 25.57 -16.93 7.02
N LYS A 38 25.88 -17.52 8.19
CA LYS A 38 25.14 -18.67 8.74
C LYS A 38 24.83 -18.43 10.20
N PRO A 39 23.71 -18.98 10.73
CA PRO A 39 23.38 -18.88 12.16
C PRO A 39 24.47 -19.46 13.08
N SER A 40 25.27 -20.39 12.59
CA SER A 40 26.39 -21.00 13.32
C SER A 40 27.60 -20.08 13.47
N ASP A 41 27.70 -18.97 12.69
CA ASP A 41 28.82 -18.05 12.79
C ASP A 41 28.76 -17.21 14.07
N ASP A 42 27.57 -16.69 14.43
CA ASP A 42 27.25 -15.99 15.66
C ASP A 42 25.74 -16.04 15.86
N PRO A 43 25.22 -16.94 16.72
CA PRO A 43 23.77 -17.10 16.92
C PRO A 43 23.07 -15.84 17.43
N LEU A 44 23.71 -15.09 18.35
CA LEU A 44 23.14 -13.86 18.90
C LEU A 44 23.14 -12.71 17.87
N GLY A 45 24.27 -12.54 17.20
CA GLY A 45 24.40 -11.55 16.13
C GLY A 45 23.42 -11.82 14.98
N MET A 46 23.24 -13.10 14.60
CA MET A 46 22.29 -13.47 13.55
C MET A 46 20.84 -13.22 13.99
N GLY A 47 20.48 -13.41 15.26
CA GLY A 47 19.18 -13.04 15.79
C GLY A 47 18.88 -11.57 15.53
N ASN A 48 19.78 -10.66 15.93
CA ASN A 48 19.64 -9.23 15.69
C ASN A 48 19.54 -8.89 14.19
N VAL A 49 20.33 -9.54 13.33
CA VAL A 49 20.26 -9.35 11.85
C VAL A 49 18.90 -9.72 11.30
N LEU A 50 18.32 -10.84 11.77
CA LEU A 50 16.99 -11.27 11.34
C LEU A 50 15.92 -10.30 11.81
N ASP A 51 16.00 -9.81 13.04
CA ASP A 51 15.06 -8.81 13.59
C ASP A 51 15.11 -7.51 12.81
N TYR A 52 16.32 -7.01 12.48
CA TYR A 52 16.47 -5.80 11.66
C TYR A 52 15.92 -5.98 10.26
N ARG A 53 16.16 -7.13 9.62
CA ARG A 53 15.61 -7.45 8.30
C ARG A 53 14.08 -7.54 8.32
N GLN A 54 13.51 -8.17 9.34
CA GLN A 54 12.07 -8.26 9.51
C GLN A 54 11.47 -6.86 9.70
N THR A 55 12.08 -6.03 10.55
CA THR A 55 11.66 -4.65 10.76
C THR A 55 11.70 -3.84 9.47
N LEU A 56 12.78 -3.95 8.68
CA LEU A 56 12.90 -3.27 7.39
C LEU A 56 11.83 -3.74 6.40
N ALA A 57 11.56 -5.04 6.33
CA ALA A 57 10.50 -5.57 5.47
C ALA A 57 9.11 -5.07 5.88
N SER A 58 8.86 -4.96 7.20
CA SER A 58 7.62 -4.36 7.71
C SER A 58 7.51 -2.88 7.36
N ILE A 59 8.59 -2.11 7.49
CA ILE A 59 8.63 -0.68 7.12
C ILE A 59 8.33 -0.52 5.62
N ASP A 60 8.93 -1.33 4.76
CA ASP A 60 8.67 -1.31 3.31
C ASP A 60 7.19 -1.58 3.00
N GLN A 61 6.57 -2.50 3.73
CA GLN A 61 5.14 -2.78 3.58
C GLN A 61 4.28 -1.61 4.07
N TYR A 62 4.62 -1.01 5.22
CA TYR A 62 3.91 0.16 5.74
C TYR A 62 3.99 1.34 4.79
N GLN A 63 5.16 1.61 4.22
CA GLN A 63 5.33 2.68 3.22
C GLN A 63 4.45 2.46 1.98
N LYS A 64 4.39 1.24 1.45
CA LYS A 64 3.50 0.89 0.33
C LYS A 64 2.02 1.06 0.68
N ASN A 65 1.63 0.64 1.88
CA ASN A 65 0.26 0.80 2.35
C ASN A 65 -0.12 2.28 2.45
N ILE A 66 0.78 3.10 3.03
CA ILE A 66 0.59 4.55 3.17
C ILE A 66 0.47 5.22 1.80
N GLU A 67 1.33 4.89 0.85
CA GLU A 67 1.29 5.42 -0.52
C GLU A 67 -0.06 5.08 -1.20
N THR A 68 -0.48 3.81 -1.11
CA THR A 68 -1.77 3.36 -1.65
C THR A 68 -2.95 4.09 -0.97
N GLY A 69 -2.90 4.23 0.36
CA GLY A 69 -3.94 4.91 1.12
C GLY A 69 -4.03 6.41 0.79
N LYS A 70 -2.91 7.10 0.67
CA LYS A 70 -2.85 8.51 0.26
C LYS A 70 -3.45 8.68 -1.13
N THR A 71 -3.00 7.89 -2.11
CA THR A 71 -3.52 7.97 -3.48
C THR A 71 -5.03 7.71 -3.53
N ARG A 72 -5.54 6.75 -2.75
CA ARG A 72 -6.98 6.49 -2.66
C ARG A 72 -7.73 7.71 -2.11
N LEU A 73 -7.25 8.30 -1.01
CA LEU A 73 -7.88 9.49 -0.41
C LEU A 73 -7.82 10.72 -1.34
N GLU A 74 -6.72 10.91 -2.06
CA GLU A 74 -6.59 11.98 -3.07
C GLU A 74 -7.61 11.80 -4.20
N VAL A 75 -7.80 10.58 -4.70
CA VAL A 75 -8.83 10.30 -5.71
C VAL A 75 -10.23 10.48 -5.14
N THR A 76 -10.46 10.10 -3.89
CA THR A 76 -11.74 10.36 -3.20
C THR A 76 -12.02 11.86 -3.14
N GLU A 77 -11.03 12.67 -2.73
CA GLU A 77 -11.17 14.13 -2.66
C GLU A 77 -11.51 14.75 -4.02
N ILE A 78 -10.79 14.36 -5.08
CA ILE A 78 -11.08 14.82 -6.45
C ILE A 78 -12.49 14.41 -6.89
N THR A 79 -12.93 13.21 -6.52
CA THR A 79 -14.26 12.70 -6.88
C THR A 79 -15.36 13.45 -6.15
N LEU A 80 -15.16 13.75 -4.86
CA LEU A 80 -16.11 14.53 -4.06
C LEU A 80 -16.15 15.98 -4.48
N ASP A 81 -15.01 16.58 -4.87
CA ASP A 81 -14.93 17.93 -5.42
C ASP A 81 -15.75 18.06 -6.71
N LEU A 82 -15.62 17.08 -7.61
CA LEU A 82 -16.42 17.02 -8.83
C LEU A 82 -17.91 16.84 -8.53
N ALA A 83 -18.28 16.06 -7.51
CA ALA A 83 -19.66 15.90 -7.07
C ALA A 83 -20.23 17.25 -6.57
N ASP A 84 -19.46 17.98 -5.76
CA ASP A 84 -19.85 19.28 -5.23
C ASP A 84 -20.02 20.33 -6.36
N GLU A 85 -19.09 20.37 -7.33
CA GLU A 85 -19.22 21.21 -8.52
C GLU A 85 -20.50 20.95 -9.29
N LEU A 86 -20.86 19.66 -9.48
CA LEU A 86 -22.09 19.26 -10.18
C LEU A 86 -23.33 19.66 -9.37
N ILE A 87 -23.36 19.47 -8.06
CA ILE A 87 -24.48 19.86 -7.18
C ILE A 87 -24.64 21.38 -7.18
N THR A 88 -23.54 22.13 -7.11
CA THR A 88 -23.56 23.59 -7.21
C THR A 88 -24.11 24.07 -8.56
N LEU A 89 -23.76 23.42 -9.66
CA LEU A 89 -24.31 23.70 -11.00
C LEU A 89 -25.81 23.41 -11.03
N VAL A 90 -26.26 22.23 -10.55
CA VAL A 90 -27.68 21.84 -10.46
C VAL A 90 -28.47 22.87 -9.66
N ARG A 91 -27.97 23.29 -8.51
CA ARG A 91 -28.57 24.30 -7.65
C ARG A 91 -28.71 25.65 -8.38
N GLY A 92 -27.64 26.12 -9.04
CA GLY A 92 -27.68 27.36 -9.79
C GLY A 92 -28.72 27.40 -10.89
N ILE A 93 -28.88 26.29 -11.62
CA ILE A 93 -29.91 26.13 -12.64
C ILE A 93 -31.30 26.07 -12.02
N ALA A 94 -31.49 25.27 -10.94
CA ALA A 94 -32.76 25.17 -10.23
C ALA A 94 -33.24 26.51 -9.68
N GLN A 95 -32.34 27.36 -9.17
CA GLN A 95 -32.65 28.68 -8.66
C GLN A 95 -33.14 29.60 -9.76
N VAL A 96 -32.56 29.56 -10.95
CA VAL A 96 -33.01 30.33 -12.12
C VAL A 96 -34.40 29.88 -12.57
N GLU A 97 -34.65 28.59 -12.58
CA GLU A 97 -35.90 28.00 -13.04
C GLU A 97 -37.05 28.11 -12.01
N SER A 98 -36.80 28.44 -10.76
CA SER A 98 -37.84 28.77 -9.79
C SER A 98 -38.71 29.94 -10.27
N ASP A 99 -38.10 30.90 -11.01
CA ASP A 99 -38.77 32.07 -11.64
C ASP A 99 -38.94 31.88 -13.17
N GLY A 100 -38.57 30.71 -13.72
CA GLY A 100 -38.59 30.44 -15.16
C GLY A 100 -39.99 30.28 -15.76
N THR A 101 -40.05 30.10 -17.09
CA THR A 101 -41.29 29.77 -17.80
C THR A 101 -41.47 28.26 -17.92
N THR A 102 -42.72 27.80 -18.12
CA THR A 102 -43.02 26.39 -18.33
C THR A 102 -42.18 25.76 -19.47
N GLU A 103 -41.99 26.49 -20.57
CA GLU A 103 -41.19 25.99 -21.73
C GLU A 103 -39.69 25.90 -21.36
N SER A 104 -39.17 26.82 -20.56
CA SER A 104 -37.80 26.81 -20.05
C SER A 104 -37.60 25.60 -19.15
N ARG A 105 -38.51 25.37 -18.20
CA ARG A 105 -38.43 24.24 -17.23
C ARG A 105 -38.41 22.88 -17.92
N LEU A 106 -39.22 22.67 -18.95
CA LEU A 106 -39.23 21.40 -19.71
C LEU A 106 -37.88 21.13 -20.41
N LYS A 107 -37.25 22.17 -20.99
CA LYS A 107 -35.90 22.03 -21.61
C LYS A 107 -34.83 21.80 -20.56
N THR A 108 -34.96 22.47 -19.43
CA THR A 108 -34.03 22.32 -18.30
C THR A 108 -34.14 20.95 -17.64
N ALA A 109 -35.35 20.36 -17.58
CA ALA A 109 -35.53 18.99 -17.08
C ALA A 109 -34.64 17.98 -17.84
N ASP A 110 -34.50 18.09 -19.16
CA ASP A 110 -33.63 17.21 -19.94
C ASP A 110 -32.13 17.45 -19.65
N SER A 111 -31.74 18.68 -19.38
CA SER A 111 -30.38 19.00 -18.92
C SER A 111 -30.11 18.45 -17.53
N MET A 112 -31.10 18.51 -16.62
CA MET A 112 -31.00 17.95 -15.27
C MET A 112 -30.88 16.42 -15.27
N LYS A 113 -31.57 15.72 -16.17
CA LYS A 113 -31.37 14.27 -16.38
C LYS A 113 -29.94 13.93 -16.75
N SER A 114 -29.33 14.75 -17.61
CA SER A 114 -27.91 14.56 -17.99
C SER A 114 -26.96 14.85 -16.83
N LEU A 115 -27.25 15.84 -15.99
CA LEU A 115 -26.46 16.10 -14.77
C LEU A 115 -26.64 15.00 -13.73
N PHE A 116 -27.84 14.47 -13.57
CA PHE A 116 -28.10 13.32 -12.71
C PHE A 116 -27.22 12.10 -13.11
N ASP A 117 -27.15 11.81 -14.42
CA ASP A 117 -26.28 10.74 -14.92
C ASP A 117 -24.81 11.01 -14.64
N GLN A 118 -24.36 12.25 -14.69
CA GLN A 118 -22.99 12.61 -14.35
C GLN A 118 -22.71 12.41 -12.85
N VAL A 119 -23.61 12.84 -11.96
CA VAL A 119 -23.48 12.61 -10.52
C VAL A 119 -23.48 11.11 -10.20
N MET A 120 -24.34 10.34 -10.87
CA MET A 120 -24.36 8.87 -10.73
C MET A 120 -23.06 8.22 -11.19
N ASN A 121 -22.46 8.70 -12.28
CA ASN A 121 -21.16 8.22 -12.75
C ASN A 121 -20.03 8.56 -11.76
N VAL A 122 -20.06 9.75 -11.18
CA VAL A 122 -19.13 10.18 -10.13
C VAL A 122 -19.26 9.28 -8.89
N ALA A 123 -20.48 9.03 -8.42
CA ALA A 123 -20.74 8.14 -7.30
C ALA A 123 -20.33 6.66 -7.58
N ASN A 124 -20.26 6.26 -8.84
CA ASN A 124 -19.80 4.95 -9.28
C ASN A 124 -18.33 4.92 -9.74
N THR A 125 -17.53 5.89 -9.31
CA THR A 125 -16.10 5.96 -9.68
C THR A 125 -15.33 4.74 -9.17
N LYS A 126 -14.36 4.30 -9.98
CA LYS A 126 -13.48 3.16 -9.67
C LYS A 126 -12.04 3.62 -9.45
N PHE A 127 -11.41 3.04 -8.45
CA PHE A 127 -9.98 3.11 -8.25
C PHE A 127 -9.37 1.70 -8.32
N ASN A 128 -8.36 1.49 -9.16
CA ASN A 128 -7.75 0.17 -9.40
C ASN A 128 -8.78 -0.93 -9.72
N ASN A 129 -9.78 -0.61 -10.56
CA ASN A 129 -10.85 -1.51 -10.96
C ASN A 129 -11.79 -1.98 -9.81
N ASN A 130 -11.80 -1.25 -8.71
CA ASN A 130 -12.70 -1.44 -7.57
C ASN A 130 -13.54 -0.18 -7.38
N TYR A 131 -14.82 -0.32 -7.08
CA TYR A 131 -15.65 0.81 -6.73
C TYR A 131 -15.18 1.45 -5.43
N MET A 132 -15.23 2.78 -5.36
CA MET A 132 -14.70 3.53 -4.22
C MET A 132 -15.70 3.63 -3.07
N PHE A 133 -16.99 3.74 -3.40
CA PHE A 133 -18.08 4.05 -2.47
C PHE A 133 -19.00 2.85 -2.18
N SER A 134 -18.49 1.64 -2.31
CA SER A 134 -19.25 0.39 -2.12
C SER A 134 -18.91 -0.35 -0.83
N GLY A 135 -18.12 0.23 0.07
CA GLY A 135 -17.62 -0.44 1.27
C GLY A 135 -16.75 -1.65 0.91
N ASN A 136 -17.03 -2.81 1.50
CA ASN A 136 -16.36 -4.07 1.19
C ASN A 136 -16.81 -4.72 -0.12
N GLN A 137 -17.95 -4.30 -0.67
CA GLN A 137 -18.53 -4.81 -1.92
C GLN A 137 -17.84 -4.23 -3.17
N ILE A 138 -16.51 -4.18 -3.17
CA ILE A 138 -15.67 -3.45 -4.13
C ILE A 138 -15.88 -3.81 -5.62
N LYS A 139 -16.56 -4.92 -5.93
CA LYS A 139 -16.90 -5.36 -7.29
C LYS A 139 -18.33 -5.08 -7.70
N THR A 140 -19.19 -4.73 -6.74
CA THR A 140 -20.60 -4.43 -6.98
C THR A 140 -20.77 -2.93 -7.24
N THR A 141 -21.54 -2.56 -8.26
CA THR A 141 -21.87 -1.16 -8.55
C THR A 141 -22.64 -0.58 -7.37
N PRO A 142 -22.11 0.45 -6.66
CA PRO A 142 -22.73 0.95 -5.45
C PRO A 142 -24.11 1.58 -5.68
N PHE A 143 -24.26 2.37 -6.74
CA PHE A 143 -25.52 3.06 -7.03
C PHE A 143 -26.08 2.58 -8.36
N SER A 144 -27.32 2.10 -8.35
CA SER A 144 -28.03 1.63 -9.54
C SER A 144 -29.45 2.17 -9.60
N ARG A 145 -29.96 2.32 -10.80
CA ARG A 145 -31.35 2.66 -11.07
C ARG A 145 -31.94 1.70 -12.13
N ASP A 146 -33.25 1.63 -12.22
CA ASP A 146 -33.94 0.84 -13.24
C ASP A 146 -34.49 1.74 -14.37
N ASP A 147 -33.78 1.78 -15.48
CA ASP A 147 -34.14 2.57 -16.66
C ASP A 147 -35.37 2.04 -17.43
N ALA A 148 -35.86 0.84 -17.11
CA ALA A 148 -37.01 0.24 -17.75
C ALA A 148 -38.35 0.71 -17.17
N LEU A 149 -38.34 1.43 -16.03
CA LEU A 149 -39.55 1.93 -15.39
C LEU A 149 -40.19 3.07 -16.17
N ALA A 150 -41.52 3.18 -16.07
CA ALA A 150 -42.31 4.02 -16.97
C ALA A 150 -42.38 5.49 -16.57
N THR A 151 -42.29 5.80 -15.25
CA THR A 151 -42.38 7.18 -14.77
C THR A 151 -40.99 7.78 -14.52
N THR A 152 -40.85 9.11 -14.63
CA THR A 152 -39.62 9.80 -14.29
C THR A 152 -39.26 9.55 -12.84
N PHE A 153 -40.22 9.58 -11.94
CA PHE A 153 -40.03 9.33 -10.51
C PHE A 153 -39.41 7.95 -10.26
N ASP A 154 -40.01 6.89 -10.81
CA ASP A 154 -39.53 5.51 -10.60
C ASP A 154 -38.15 5.30 -11.27
N LYS A 155 -37.98 5.80 -12.51
CA LYS A 155 -36.76 5.65 -13.28
C LYS A 155 -35.53 6.29 -12.60
N TYR A 156 -35.71 7.44 -11.94
CA TYR A 156 -34.62 8.17 -11.26
C TYR A 156 -34.52 7.85 -9.77
N THR A 157 -35.23 6.80 -9.31
CA THR A 157 -35.03 6.27 -7.96
C THR A 157 -33.77 5.39 -7.94
N VAL A 158 -32.81 5.75 -7.08
CA VAL A 158 -31.52 5.08 -6.96
C VAL A 158 -31.53 4.13 -5.76
N THR A 159 -30.97 2.95 -5.97
CA THR A 159 -30.74 1.95 -4.91
C THR A 159 -29.24 1.87 -4.61
N TYR A 160 -28.89 1.91 -3.32
CA TYR A 160 -27.53 1.62 -2.85
C TYR A 160 -27.34 0.12 -2.65
N ASN A 161 -26.33 -0.46 -3.28
CA ASN A 161 -26.00 -1.89 -3.24
C ASN A 161 -24.66 -2.17 -2.55
N GLY A 162 -24.08 -1.16 -1.90
CA GLY A 162 -22.86 -1.30 -1.10
C GLY A 162 -23.16 -1.78 0.32
N ASP A 163 -22.12 -1.79 1.14
CA ASP A 163 -22.21 -2.05 2.58
C ASP A 163 -21.43 -0.97 3.37
N ASP A 164 -21.54 -1.02 4.71
CA ASP A 164 -20.86 -0.08 5.64
C ASP A 164 -19.46 -0.56 6.01
N GLY A 165 -18.82 -1.34 5.16
CA GLY A 165 -17.54 -1.97 5.44
C GLY A 165 -16.37 -0.99 5.35
N ASP A 166 -15.53 -0.98 6.39
CA ASP A 166 -14.34 -0.13 6.46
C ASP A 166 -13.18 -0.67 5.64
N VAL A 167 -12.63 0.11 4.74
CA VAL A 167 -11.33 -0.18 4.10
C VAL A 167 -10.22 0.42 4.94
N GLN A 168 -9.38 -0.45 5.50
CA GLN A 168 -8.34 -0.08 6.45
C GLN A 168 -6.96 -0.50 5.96
N ILE A 169 -5.94 0.28 6.29
CA ILE A 169 -4.54 -0.05 6.03
C ILE A 169 -3.73 -0.10 7.31
N ILE A 170 -2.79 -1.03 7.38
CA ILE A 170 -1.82 -1.11 8.47
C ILE A 170 -0.65 -0.19 8.12
N VAL A 171 -0.38 0.80 8.98
CA VAL A 171 0.66 1.82 8.77
C VAL A 171 1.81 1.74 9.78
N ALA A 172 1.61 0.97 10.85
CA ALA A 172 2.62 0.62 11.84
C ALA A 172 2.18 -0.65 12.59
N GLU A 173 3.06 -1.21 13.41
CA GLU A 173 2.70 -2.31 14.31
C GLU A 173 1.51 -1.88 15.21
N ASN A 174 0.42 -2.62 15.14
CA ASN A 174 -0.83 -2.34 15.86
C ASN A 174 -1.50 -0.97 15.54
N THR A 175 -1.13 -0.33 14.42
CA THR A 175 -1.76 0.92 14.00
C THR A 175 -2.41 0.74 12.65
N VAL A 176 -3.74 0.89 12.65
CA VAL A 176 -4.59 0.80 11.47
C VAL A 176 -5.21 2.16 11.21
N VAL A 177 -5.29 2.56 9.96
CA VAL A 177 -5.92 3.82 9.53
C VAL A 177 -7.01 3.47 8.52
N ARG A 178 -8.20 4.01 8.74
CA ARG A 178 -9.32 3.93 7.80
C ARG A 178 -9.07 4.89 6.63
N ILE A 179 -9.27 4.43 5.39
CA ILE A 179 -8.97 5.19 4.17
C ILE A 179 -10.14 5.20 3.18
N ASP A 180 -11.31 4.84 3.61
CA ASP A 180 -12.51 4.86 2.79
C ASP A 180 -13.42 6.03 3.12
N ALA A 181 -14.34 6.25 2.21
CA ALA A 181 -15.50 7.10 2.38
C ALA A 181 -16.73 6.26 2.00
N ASP A 182 -17.63 6.07 2.94
CA ASP A 182 -18.85 5.28 2.71
C ASP A 182 -19.76 6.03 1.75
N GLY A 183 -20.21 5.32 0.71
CA GLY A 183 -21.08 5.92 -0.30
C GLY A 183 -22.46 6.29 0.24
N GLN A 184 -22.96 5.54 1.21
CA GLN A 184 -24.28 5.79 1.78
C GLN A 184 -24.34 7.15 2.50
N PRO A 185 -23.49 7.49 3.48
CA PRO A 185 -23.51 8.81 4.11
C PRO A 185 -23.22 9.96 3.14
N ILE A 186 -22.51 9.69 2.05
CA ILE A 186 -22.14 10.71 1.07
C ILE A 186 -23.31 11.09 0.16
N PHE A 187 -23.93 10.09 -0.47
CA PHE A 187 -24.87 10.31 -1.57
C PHE A 187 -26.32 9.90 -1.24
N HIS A 188 -26.55 9.07 -0.21
CA HIS A 188 -27.81 8.40 0.05
C HIS A 188 -28.19 8.38 1.54
N ASP A 189 -27.92 9.44 2.31
CA ASP A 189 -28.05 9.46 3.78
C ASP A 189 -29.42 9.90 4.29
N ALA A 190 -30.51 9.36 3.74
CA ALA A 190 -31.84 9.64 4.30
C ALA A 190 -32.09 8.95 5.66
N ALA A 191 -31.35 7.87 5.97
CA ALA A 191 -31.58 7.05 7.17
C ALA A 191 -30.96 7.68 8.45
N SER A 192 -29.86 8.41 8.33
CA SER A 192 -29.15 9.04 9.47
C SER A 192 -29.49 10.52 9.67
N GLY A 193 -30.45 11.05 8.91
CA GLY A 193 -30.86 12.45 8.96
C GLY A 193 -30.10 13.36 8.02
N GLY A 194 -29.27 12.83 7.13
CA GLY A 194 -28.64 13.52 6.02
C GLY A 194 -29.53 13.60 4.78
N ILE A 195 -28.95 14.05 3.68
CA ILE A 195 -29.63 14.26 2.40
C ILE A 195 -29.34 13.10 1.44
N ASN A 196 -30.40 12.55 0.83
CA ASN A 196 -30.26 11.70 -0.34
C ASN A 196 -30.17 12.59 -1.59
N ILE A 197 -28.97 12.79 -2.09
CA ILE A 197 -28.69 13.66 -3.23
C ILE A 197 -29.46 13.21 -4.48
N PHE A 198 -29.60 11.90 -4.71
CA PHE A 198 -30.31 11.36 -5.85
C PHE A 198 -31.83 11.64 -5.76
N ASP A 199 -32.42 11.52 -4.57
CA ASP A 199 -33.84 11.82 -4.38
C ASP A 199 -34.12 13.32 -4.60
N VAL A 200 -33.25 14.19 -4.09
CA VAL A 200 -33.36 15.65 -4.32
C VAL A 200 -33.29 15.99 -5.80
N MET A 201 -32.35 15.41 -6.54
CA MET A 201 -32.24 15.63 -7.98
C MET A 201 -33.41 15.02 -8.76
N ARG A 202 -33.91 13.85 -8.36
CA ARG A 202 -35.10 13.24 -8.95
C ARG A 202 -36.33 14.14 -8.76
N ASP A 203 -36.56 14.58 -7.55
CA ASP A 203 -37.73 15.40 -7.20
C ASP A 203 -37.65 16.79 -7.87
N LEU A 204 -36.43 17.32 -8.06
CA LEU A 204 -36.22 18.49 -8.88
C LEU A 204 -36.60 18.25 -10.36
N ILE A 205 -36.18 17.15 -10.97
CA ILE A 205 -36.53 16.78 -12.36
C ILE A 205 -38.05 16.67 -12.48
N VAL A 206 -38.71 15.98 -11.54
CA VAL A 206 -40.18 15.82 -11.52
C VAL A 206 -40.89 17.18 -11.35
N GLY A 207 -40.37 18.04 -10.49
CA GLY A 207 -40.91 19.41 -10.29
C GLY A 207 -40.81 20.25 -11.56
N LEU A 208 -39.69 20.16 -12.30
CA LEU A 208 -39.50 20.85 -13.57
C LEU A 208 -40.43 20.32 -14.67
N GLU A 209 -40.65 19.01 -14.77
CA GLU A 209 -41.58 18.39 -15.73
C GLU A 209 -43.04 18.77 -15.44
N ASN A 210 -43.41 18.89 -14.17
CA ASN A 210 -44.76 19.20 -13.74
C ASN A 210 -45.05 20.72 -13.60
N ASP A 211 -44.06 21.58 -13.88
CA ASP A 211 -44.16 23.04 -13.69
C ASP A 211 -44.48 23.47 -12.25
N ASP A 212 -43.99 22.68 -11.26
CA ASP A 212 -44.22 22.92 -9.84
C ASP A 212 -43.10 23.78 -9.24
N THR A 213 -43.32 25.08 -9.18
CA THR A 213 -42.38 26.07 -8.65
C THR A 213 -42.09 25.89 -7.16
N ALA A 214 -43.07 25.42 -6.38
CA ALA A 214 -42.91 25.19 -4.94
C ALA A 214 -42.01 23.99 -4.68
N ALA A 215 -42.18 22.91 -5.45
CA ALA A 215 -41.33 21.74 -5.43
C ALA A 215 -39.89 22.13 -5.82
N ILE A 216 -39.69 22.86 -6.93
CA ILE A 216 -38.36 23.33 -7.38
C ILE A 216 -37.68 24.16 -6.29
N SER A 217 -38.37 25.13 -5.70
CA SER A 217 -37.79 26.00 -4.66
C SER A 217 -37.34 25.19 -3.43
N SER A 218 -38.16 24.18 -3.02
CA SER A 218 -37.78 23.33 -1.87
C SER A 218 -36.54 22.49 -2.14
N GLN A 219 -36.31 22.07 -3.39
CA GLN A 219 -35.10 21.29 -3.75
C GLN A 219 -33.85 22.17 -3.74
N VAL A 220 -33.94 23.47 -4.02
CA VAL A 220 -32.79 24.39 -3.93
C VAL A 220 -32.20 24.41 -2.52
N ASP A 221 -33.05 24.49 -1.48
CA ASP A 221 -32.59 24.47 -0.08
C ASP A 221 -31.96 23.13 0.30
N LEU A 222 -32.50 22.02 -0.23
CA LEU A 222 -31.94 20.68 -0.01
C LEU A 222 -30.60 20.48 -0.75
N LEU A 223 -30.42 21.07 -1.93
CA LEU A 223 -29.14 21.05 -2.65
C LEU A 223 -28.06 21.84 -1.91
N ASP A 224 -28.41 22.95 -1.24
CA ASP A 224 -27.48 23.67 -0.35
C ASP A 224 -27.02 22.75 0.81
N GLN A 225 -27.94 22.04 1.43
CA GLN A 225 -27.61 21.10 2.49
C GLN A 225 -26.78 19.91 1.98
N ALA A 226 -27.05 19.42 0.77
CA ALA A 226 -26.25 18.39 0.12
C ALA A 226 -24.79 18.83 -0.11
N GLY A 227 -24.57 20.07 -0.54
CA GLY A 227 -23.22 20.66 -0.64
C GLY A 227 -22.51 20.70 0.71
N ILE A 228 -23.19 21.15 1.78
CA ILE A 228 -22.63 21.14 3.14
C ILE A 228 -22.27 19.72 3.59
N GLN A 229 -23.10 18.72 3.30
CA GLN A 229 -22.85 17.30 3.60
C GLN A 229 -21.57 16.81 2.89
N LEU A 230 -21.39 17.13 1.60
CA LEU A 230 -20.18 16.78 0.85
C LEU A 230 -18.93 17.43 1.45
N ASP A 231 -19.00 18.72 1.79
CA ASP A 231 -17.89 19.45 2.42
C ASP A 231 -17.52 18.91 3.80
N GLU A 232 -18.50 18.52 4.61
CA GLU A 232 -18.27 17.90 5.91
C GLU A 232 -17.49 16.60 5.78
N ILE A 233 -17.88 15.75 4.85
CA ILE A 233 -17.19 14.47 4.58
C ILE A 233 -15.78 14.71 4.03
N ARG A 234 -15.61 15.65 3.10
CA ARG A 234 -14.27 16.06 2.60
C ARG A 234 -13.38 16.53 3.73
N SER A 235 -13.91 17.30 4.66
CA SER A 235 -13.16 17.78 5.83
C SER A 235 -12.61 16.68 6.72
N THR A 236 -13.22 15.51 6.74
CA THR A 236 -12.74 14.33 7.51
C THR A 236 -11.51 13.66 6.89
N SER A 237 -11.31 13.81 5.59
CA SER A 237 -10.19 13.20 4.86
C SER A 237 -8.85 13.92 5.12
N VAL A 238 -8.87 15.23 5.34
CA VAL A 238 -7.67 16.06 5.55
C VAL A 238 -6.84 15.62 6.76
N PRO A 239 -7.40 15.39 7.95
CA PRO A 239 -6.65 14.87 9.11
C PRO A 239 -6.02 13.50 8.82
N ILE A 240 -6.70 12.63 8.09
CA ILE A 240 -6.22 11.29 7.75
C ILE A 240 -5.00 11.39 6.82
N ILE A 241 -5.08 12.23 5.78
CA ILE A 241 -3.96 12.50 4.88
C ILE A 241 -2.75 13.05 5.66
N ASN A 242 -2.97 13.99 6.57
CA ASN A 242 -1.91 14.54 7.42
C ASN A 242 -1.29 13.50 8.35
N GLN A 243 -2.11 12.60 8.91
CA GLN A 243 -1.64 11.47 9.72
C GLN A 243 -0.76 10.53 8.89
N LEU A 244 -1.20 10.15 7.68
CA LEU A 244 -0.43 9.30 6.76
C LEU A 244 0.89 9.96 6.36
N GLN A 245 0.89 11.25 6.02
CA GLN A 245 2.11 12.01 5.71
C GLN A 245 3.09 12.07 6.87
N THR A 246 2.58 12.25 8.09
CA THR A 246 3.42 12.28 9.30
C THR A 246 4.04 10.91 9.57
N THR A 247 3.26 9.84 9.41
CA THR A 247 3.73 8.45 9.57
C THR A 247 4.74 8.09 8.48
N GLU A 248 4.51 8.52 7.23
CA GLU A 248 5.45 8.35 6.12
C GLU A 248 6.81 9.00 6.42
N LYS A 249 6.81 10.27 6.89
CA LYS A 249 8.03 10.98 7.31
C LYS A 249 8.75 10.28 8.44
N TYR A 250 8.01 9.71 9.39
CA TYR A 250 8.60 8.91 10.46
C TYR A 250 9.37 7.70 9.89
N TRP A 251 8.75 6.93 9.01
CA TRP A 251 9.38 5.76 8.41
C TRP A 251 10.56 6.11 7.48
N LEU A 252 10.46 7.21 6.72
CA LEU A 252 11.57 7.72 5.90
C LEU A 252 12.81 8.07 6.75
N ASN A 253 12.62 8.55 7.98
CA ASN A 253 13.72 8.86 8.89
C ASN A 253 14.20 7.64 9.69
N TYR A 254 13.31 6.68 9.96
CA TYR A 254 13.62 5.50 10.77
C TYR A 254 14.33 4.41 9.98
N LYS A 255 13.93 4.16 8.74
CA LYS A 255 14.48 3.14 7.84
C LYS A 255 16.01 3.22 7.70
N PRO A 256 16.63 4.38 7.41
CA PRO A 256 18.09 4.47 7.29
C PRO A 256 18.83 4.12 8.59
N LYS A 257 18.23 4.38 9.75
CA LYS A 257 18.81 3.98 11.03
C LYS A 257 18.80 2.46 11.21
N MET A 258 17.73 1.78 10.80
CA MET A 258 17.67 0.32 10.80
C MET A 258 18.65 -0.30 9.80
N GLU A 259 18.77 0.27 8.60
CA GLU A 259 19.78 -0.13 7.61
C GLU A 259 21.20 0.02 8.14
N GLN A 260 21.49 1.11 8.86
CA GLN A 260 22.78 1.33 9.50
C GLN A 260 23.05 0.30 10.60
N LEU A 261 22.04 -0.04 11.43
CA LEU A 261 22.16 -1.06 12.46
C LEU A 261 22.38 -2.45 11.85
N LEU A 262 21.62 -2.77 10.81
CA LEU A 262 21.81 -4.00 10.04
C LEU A 262 23.22 -4.09 9.45
N SER A 263 23.66 -3.02 8.79
CA SER A 263 25.03 -2.96 8.22
C SER A 263 26.10 -3.17 9.30
N LYS A 264 25.99 -2.49 10.46
CA LYS A 264 26.93 -2.68 11.57
C LYS A 264 26.91 -4.10 12.13
N ALA A 265 25.78 -4.78 12.13
CA ALA A 265 25.65 -6.14 12.61
C ALA A 265 26.22 -7.18 11.64
N GLU A 266 25.97 -7.02 10.34
CA GLU A 266 26.30 -8.04 9.33
C GLU A 266 27.52 -7.72 8.44
N ALA A 267 27.93 -6.46 8.30
CA ALA A 267 29.02 -6.10 7.40
C ALA A 267 30.38 -6.67 7.86
N ALA A 268 31.16 -7.10 6.88
CA ALA A 268 32.55 -7.54 7.09
C ALA A 268 33.53 -6.42 6.75
N ASP A 269 34.65 -6.36 7.48
CA ASP A 269 35.81 -5.62 7.04
C ASP A 269 36.50 -6.41 5.91
N ILE A 270 36.28 -5.94 4.67
CA ILE A 270 36.81 -6.61 3.49
C ILE A 270 38.33 -6.54 3.46
N THR A 271 38.96 -5.48 3.97
CA THR A 271 40.41 -5.34 4.01
C THR A 271 41.02 -6.41 4.90
N GLU A 272 40.50 -6.59 6.11
CA GLU A 272 40.89 -7.65 7.03
C GLU A 272 40.64 -9.03 6.44
N ALA A 273 39.44 -9.26 5.87
CA ALA A 273 39.09 -10.54 5.26
C ALA A 273 40.02 -10.95 4.11
N VAL A 274 40.50 -10.00 3.27
CA VAL A 274 41.43 -10.27 2.19
C VAL A 274 42.83 -10.59 2.74
N ILE A 275 43.30 -9.84 3.74
CA ILE A 275 44.61 -10.11 4.39
C ILE A 275 44.61 -11.51 5.00
N GLU A 276 43.52 -11.89 5.72
CA GLU A 276 43.40 -13.21 6.31
C GLU A 276 43.31 -14.30 5.24
N LEU A 277 42.59 -14.07 4.12
CA LEU A 277 42.54 -15.00 3.02
C LEU A 277 43.95 -15.30 2.48
N GLN A 278 44.75 -14.25 2.18
CA GLN A 278 46.11 -14.40 1.69
C GLN A 278 47.00 -15.16 2.69
N ALA A 279 46.89 -14.87 3.99
CA ALA A 279 47.63 -15.57 5.02
C ALA A 279 47.30 -17.07 5.07
N ILE A 280 45.99 -17.42 4.95
CA ILE A 280 45.54 -18.81 4.93
C ILE A 280 45.99 -19.51 3.64
N GLU A 281 45.94 -18.84 2.48
CA GLU A 281 46.45 -19.38 1.20
C GLU A 281 47.93 -19.72 1.27
N LEU A 282 48.74 -18.82 1.83
CA LEU A 282 50.15 -19.05 2.03
C LEU A 282 50.42 -20.24 2.99
N ALA A 283 49.68 -20.30 4.10
CA ALA A 283 49.77 -21.43 5.05
C ALA A 283 49.36 -22.75 4.41
N TYR A 284 48.32 -22.75 3.58
CA TYR A 284 47.87 -23.90 2.84
C TYR A 284 48.93 -24.43 1.86
N GLN A 285 49.56 -23.53 1.07
CA GLN A 285 50.63 -23.83 0.15
C GLN A 285 51.87 -24.42 0.90
N ALA A 286 52.24 -23.79 2.03
CA ALA A 286 53.34 -24.25 2.87
C ALA A 286 53.04 -25.66 3.45
N THR A 287 51.81 -25.92 3.86
CA THR A 287 51.40 -27.23 4.38
C THR A 287 51.47 -28.32 3.30
N ILE A 288 51.07 -28.01 2.06
CA ILE A 288 51.18 -28.94 0.92
C ILE A 288 52.65 -29.22 0.61
N ALA A 289 53.51 -28.18 0.56
CA ALA A 289 54.91 -28.34 0.31
C ALA A 289 55.61 -29.21 1.39
N THR A 290 55.25 -28.97 2.66
CA THR A 290 55.78 -29.78 3.78
C THR A 290 55.26 -31.20 3.72
N ALA A 291 53.98 -31.42 3.40
CA ALA A 291 53.39 -32.75 3.21
C ALA A 291 54.14 -33.53 2.11
N ALA A 292 54.41 -32.90 0.97
CA ALA A 292 55.14 -33.53 -0.14
C ALA A 292 56.58 -33.93 0.28
N SER A 293 57.28 -33.10 1.06
CA SER A 293 58.63 -33.40 1.53
C SER A 293 58.67 -34.55 2.54
N ILE A 294 57.63 -34.68 3.37
CA ILE A 294 57.52 -35.77 4.36
C ILE A 294 57.11 -37.13 3.69
N MET A 295 56.34 -37.06 2.61
CA MET A 295 55.89 -38.29 1.90
C MET A 295 56.96 -38.85 0.93
N GLN A 296 57.90 -38.06 0.44
CA GLN A 296 58.97 -38.49 -0.48
C GLN A 296 59.97 -39.50 0.09
N PRO A 297 60.39 -39.55 1.38
CA PRO A 297 61.33 -40.54 1.85
C PRO A 297 60.81 -42.01 1.89
N GLY A 298 59.51 -42.18 1.84
CA GLY A 298 58.91 -43.53 1.90
C GLY A 298 59.06 -44.35 0.64
N LEU A 299 59.24 -43.73 -0.53
CA LEU A 299 59.37 -44.43 -1.83
C LEU A 299 60.83 -44.83 -2.16
N MET A 300 61.81 -44.06 -1.70
CA MET A 300 63.24 -44.37 -1.96
C MET A 300 63.80 -45.45 -1.05
N GLN A 301 63.13 -45.76 0.10
CA GLN A 301 63.56 -46.88 0.97
C GLN A 301 62.98 -48.25 0.56
N PHE A 302 62.09 -48.29 -0.43
CA PHE A 302 61.51 -49.54 -0.96
C PHE A 302 62.18 -50.03 -2.21
N LEU A 303 63.16 -49.30 -2.76
CA LEU A 303 63.89 -49.64 -3.97
C LEU A 303 65.37 -49.96 -3.71
N LYS A 304 65.76 -50.27 -2.44
CA LYS A 304 67.06 -50.83 -2.07
C LYS A 304 66.92 -52.28 -1.58
#